data_6c556d8b0c1cf6b7b0c4374ef4a22809
#
_entry.id   6c556d8b0c1cf6b7b0c4374ef4a22809
#
_cell.length_a   1.000
_cell.length_b   1.000
_cell.length_c   1.000
_cell.angle_alpha   90.00
_cell.angle_beta   90.00
_cell.angle_gamma   90.00
#
_symmetry.space_group_name_H-M   'P 1'
#
loop_
_entity.id
_entity.type
_entity.pdbx_description
1 polymer ?
#
loop_
_entity_poly.entity_id
_entity_poly.type
_entity_poly.pdbx_seq_one_letter_code
_entity_poly.pdbx_strand_id
1 'polypeptide(L)'
;MDYLVTMTTRVPDGTPEQAVDDVRAREAAHSRDLAAQGHLLRLWRPPLRPGEWRTLGLFAAADGDELEQVLASMPLRIWRTDEVTPLGPHVNDPDPRPAPGPPEFLTAFTLVIPEGTPDAEAQDTIAAEGVRARELAAEGHLLRLWRLPRRNPGDPGVLGLWRARDAAEMEAIVRTLPLDSWMRTDITPLSTHPGDPVLASS
;
A
#
# COMPACT_ATOMS: atom_id res chain seq x y z
N MET A 1 7.92 -6.07 -10.73
CA MET A 1 6.64 -6.40 -10.07
C MET A 1 6.58 -5.64 -8.77
N ASP A 2 5.40 -5.14 -8.36
CA ASP A 2 5.25 -4.40 -7.10
C ASP A 2 4.95 -5.37 -5.93
N TYR A 3 5.40 -5.00 -4.73
CA TYR A 3 5.16 -5.74 -3.50
C TYR A 3 4.85 -4.78 -2.35
N LEU A 4 3.79 -5.06 -1.59
CA LEU A 4 3.57 -4.42 -0.31
C LEU A 4 4.22 -5.27 0.77
N VAL A 5 5.10 -4.67 1.57
CA VAL A 5 5.79 -5.34 2.67
C VAL A 5 5.40 -4.68 3.99
N THR A 6 4.78 -5.46 4.87
CA THR A 6 4.52 -5.05 6.26
C THR A 6 5.73 -5.44 7.11
N MET A 7 6.47 -4.45 7.53
CA MET A 7 7.73 -4.60 8.28
C MET A 7 7.47 -4.34 9.78
N THR A 8 7.53 -5.38 10.60
CA THR A 8 7.37 -5.27 12.06
C THR A 8 8.71 -5.44 12.75
N THR A 9 9.18 -4.40 13.42
CA THR A 9 10.48 -4.38 14.11
C THR A 9 10.30 -4.62 15.61
N ARG A 10 11.08 -5.52 16.16
CA ARG A 10 11.17 -5.81 17.60
C ARG A 10 12.62 -5.81 18.04
N VAL A 11 13.03 -4.76 18.73
CA VAL A 11 14.35 -4.68 19.30
C VAL A 11 14.40 -5.55 20.55
N PRO A 12 15.42 -6.44 20.71
CA PRO A 12 15.57 -7.27 21.90
C PRO A 12 15.76 -6.41 23.16
N ASP A 13 15.15 -6.86 24.28
CA ASP A 13 15.31 -6.20 25.59
C ASP A 13 16.79 -6.07 25.97
N GLY A 14 17.16 -4.94 26.53
CA GLY A 14 18.53 -4.65 26.95
C GLY A 14 19.47 -4.21 25.81
N THR A 15 18.99 -4.08 24.58
CA THR A 15 19.79 -3.49 23.50
C THR A 15 20.10 -2.02 23.83
N PRO A 16 21.40 -1.60 23.85
CA PRO A 16 21.77 -0.21 24.11
C PRO A 16 21.11 0.73 23.09
N GLU A 17 20.62 1.89 23.55
CA GLU A 17 19.99 2.90 22.69
C GLU A 17 20.89 3.33 21.53
N GLN A 18 22.19 3.52 21.79
CA GLN A 18 23.19 3.83 20.77
C GLN A 18 23.24 2.78 19.66
N ALA A 19 23.15 1.49 20.01
CA ALA A 19 23.16 0.41 19.01
C ALA A 19 21.87 0.43 18.14
N VAL A 20 20.74 0.79 18.73
CA VAL A 20 19.49 0.97 17.99
C VAL A 20 19.61 2.14 17.01
N ASP A 21 20.14 3.28 17.45
CA ASP A 21 20.31 4.48 16.63
C ASP A 21 21.31 4.24 15.49
N ASP A 22 22.40 3.50 15.75
CA ASP A 22 23.39 3.13 14.72
C ASP A 22 22.77 2.24 13.63
N VAL A 23 21.89 1.30 13.99
CA VAL A 23 21.17 0.46 13.02
C VAL A 23 20.16 1.30 12.24
N ARG A 24 19.40 2.20 12.90
CA ARG A 24 18.47 3.12 12.24
C ARG A 24 19.16 4.03 11.24
N ALA A 25 20.34 4.59 11.60
CA ALA A 25 21.08 5.46 10.71
C ALA A 25 21.53 4.72 9.44
N ARG A 26 22.02 3.48 9.60
CA ARG A 26 22.39 2.61 8.46
C ARG A 26 21.17 2.24 7.61
N GLU A 27 20.05 1.90 8.24
CA GLU A 27 18.79 1.62 7.55
C GLU A 27 18.35 2.81 6.69
N ALA A 28 18.37 4.02 7.25
CA ALA A 28 18.00 5.24 6.54
C ALA A 28 18.94 5.52 5.35
N ALA A 29 20.23 5.26 5.48
CA ALA A 29 21.19 5.39 4.38
C ALA A 29 20.90 4.36 3.28
N HIS A 30 20.77 3.09 3.66
CA HIS A 30 20.52 2.01 2.71
C HIS A 30 19.16 2.13 2.00
N SER A 31 18.12 2.61 2.71
CA SER A 31 16.82 2.89 2.09
C SER A 31 16.91 3.93 0.97
N ARG A 32 17.76 4.96 1.11
CA ARG A 32 18.01 5.92 0.03
C ARG A 32 18.69 5.28 -1.18
N ASP A 33 19.64 4.36 -0.93
CA ASP A 33 20.31 3.64 -2.01
C ASP A 33 19.34 2.73 -2.76
N LEU A 34 18.47 2.01 -2.04
CA LEU A 34 17.40 1.19 -2.63
C LEU A 34 16.39 2.03 -3.42
N ALA A 35 16.06 3.22 -2.93
CA ALA A 35 15.19 4.15 -3.66
C ALA A 35 15.85 4.65 -4.96
N ALA A 36 17.15 5.01 -4.91
CA ALA A 36 17.90 5.42 -6.09
C ALA A 36 18.03 4.30 -7.14
N GLN A 37 18.03 3.04 -6.71
CA GLN A 37 18.02 1.86 -7.57
C GLN A 37 16.62 1.49 -8.08
N GLY A 38 15.56 2.14 -7.58
CA GLY A 38 14.17 1.85 -7.95
C GLY A 38 13.56 0.65 -7.24
N HIS A 39 14.24 0.07 -6.25
CA HIS A 39 13.70 -1.05 -5.46
C HIS A 39 12.73 -0.60 -4.38
N LEU A 40 13.00 0.53 -3.71
CA LEU A 40 12.11 1.11 -2.70
C LEU A 40 11.34 2.27 -3.32
N LEU A 41 10.02 2.12 -3.45
CA LEU A 41 9.16 3.10 -4.08
C LEU A 41 8.52 4.05 -3.06
N ARG A 42 8.04 3.53 -1.92
CA ARG A 42 7.35 4.28 -0.87
C ARG A 42 7.56 3.67 0.51
N LEU A 43 7.46 4.51 1.53
CA LEU A 43 7.43 4.12 2.93
C LEU A 43 6.34 4.88 3.69
N TRP A 44 5.54 4.16 4.49
CA TRP A 44 4.50 4.74 5.33
C TRP A 44 4.48 4.15 6.73
N ARG A 45 3.90 4.90 7.64
CA ARG A 45 3.51 4.43 8.96
C ARG A 45 1.99 4.26 9.01
N PRO A 46 1.47 3.03 9.19
CA PRO A 46 0.07 2.81 9.48
C PRO A 46 -0.26 3.29 10.91
N PRO A 47 -1.54 3.33 11.33
CA PRO A 47 -1.90 3.53 12.72
C PRO A 47 -1.18 2.50 13.62
N LEU A 48 -0.51 2.99 14.67
CA LEU A 48 0.29 2.17 15.58
C LEU A 48 -0.28 2.25 17.01
N ARG A 49 -0.22 1.14 17.74
CA ARG A 49 -0.40 1.15 19.19
C ARG A 49 0.88 1.59 19.89
N PRO A 50 0.81 2.11 21.12
CA PRO A 50 2.01 2.40 21.90
C PRO A 50 2.95 1.19 21.98
N GLY A 51 4.24 1.40 21.69
CA GLY A 51 5.26 0.36 21.67
C GLY A 51 5.34 -0.47 20.37
N GLU A 52 4.42 -0.28 19.41
CA GLU A 52 4.57 -0.89 18.09
C GLU A 52 5.56 -0.12 17.22
N TRP A 53 6.35 -0.88 16.48
CA TRP A 53 7.20 -0.34 15.43
C TRP A 53 6.91 -1.10 14.14
N ARG A 54 6.05 -0.55 13.31
CA ARG A 54 5.62 -1.12 12.04
C ARG A 54 5.70 -0.08 10.93
N THR A 55 6.18 -0.52 9.79
CA THR A 55 6.31 0.28 8.57
C THR A 55 5.70 -0.49 7.42
N LEU A 56 5.01 0.20 6.53
CA LEU A 56 4.59 -0.34 5.24
C LEU A 56 5.56 0.15 4.18
N GLY A 57 6.11 -0.76 3.37
CA GLY A 57 6.96 -0.45 2.24
C GLY A 57 6.35 -0.93 0.94
N LEU A 58 6.36 -0.08 -0.09
CA LEU A 58 6.11 -0.48 -1.47
C LEU A 58 7.44 -0.68 -2.16
N PHE A 59 7.69 -1.90 -2.60
CA PHE A 59 8.92 -2.30 -3.26
C PHE A 59 8.67 -2.73 -4.70
N ALA A 60 9.69 -2.59 -5.55
CA ALA A 60 9.72 -3.16 -6.89
C ALA A 60 10.90 -4.13 -7.00
N ALA A 61 10.61 -5.32 -7.53
CA ALA A 61 11.61 -6.35 -7.83
C ALA A 61 11.13 -7.18 -9.04
N ALA A 62 12.04 -7.85 -9.72
CA ALA A 62 11.70 -8.73 -10.85
C ALA A 62 10.84 -9.90 -10.38
N ASP A 63 11.21 -10.49 -9.24
CA ASP A 63 10.53 -11.62 -8.61
C ASP A 63 10.70 -11.62 -7.08
N GLY A 64 10.21 -12.68 -6.41
CA GLY A 64 10.27 -12.82 -4.96
C GLY A 64 11.68 -13.07 -4.43
N ASP A 65 12.54 -13.69 -5.22
CA ASP A 65 13.93 -13.99 -4.83
C ASP A 65 14.76 -12.70 -4.80
N GLU A 66 14.61 -11.84 -5.79
CA GLU A 66 15.23 -10.52 -5.80
C GLU A 66 14.68 -9.65 -4.64
N LEU A 67 13.35 -9.68 -4.40
CA LEU A 67 12.80 -8.97 -3.24
C LEU A 67 13.41 -9.43 -1.93
N GLU A 68 13.55 -10.75 -1.71
CA GLU A 68 14.18 -11.27 -0.49
C GLU A 68 15.63 -10.83 -0.35
N GLN A 69 16.40 -10.76 -1.44
CA GLN A 69 17.76 -10.22 -1.42
C GLN A 69 17.75 -8.74 -1.01
N VAL A 70 16.83 -7.94 -1.55
CA VAL A 70 16.66 -6.53 -1.16
C VAL A 70 16.32 -6.41 0.32
N LEU A 71 15.33 -7.16 0.81
CA LEU A 71 14.91 -7.12 2.21
C LEU A 71 16.01 -7.62 3.17
N ALA A 72 16.75 -8.66 2.78
CA ALA A 72 17.85 -9.22 3.56
C ALA A 72 19.04 -8.25 3.67
N SER A 73 19.24 -7.37 2.68
CA SER A 73 20.31 -6.37 2.70
C SER A 73 20.05 -5.21 3.69
N MET A 74 18.80 -5.03 4.13
CA MET A 74 18.38 -3.92 4.98
C MET A 74 18.85 -4.13 6.44
N PRO A 75 19.57 -3.18 7.07
CA PRO A 75 20.15 -3.31 8.41
C PRO A 75 19.17 -3.67 9.52
N LEU A 76 17.91 -3.20 9.47
CA LEU A 76 16.88 -3.54 10.47
C LEU A 76 16.37 -4.98 10.34
N ARG A 77 16.72 -5.72 9.29
CA ARG A 77 16.31 -7.11 9.08
C ARG A 77 16.64 -8.02 10.28
N ILE A 78 17.69 -7.71 11.02
CA ILE A 78 18.10 -8.47 12.22
C ILE A 78 17.06 -8.46 13.36
N TRP A 79 16.18 -7.45 13.38
CA TRP A 79 15.12 -7.27 14.39
C TRP A 79 13.73 -7.25 13.78
N ARG A 80 13.61 -7.54 12.47
CA ARG A 80 12.38 -7.33 11.72
C ARG A 80 11.79 -8.64 11.22
N THR A 81 10.48 -8.71 11.25
CA THR A 81 9.68 -9.72 10.54
C THR A 81 8.95 -9.02 9.41
N ASP A 82 9.02 -9.60 8.22
CA ASP A 82 8.40 -9.06 7.01
C ASP A 82 7.26 -9.97 6.54
N GLU A 83 6.10 -9.37 6.31
CA GLU A 83 4.97 -10.00 5.64
C GLU A 83 4.89 -9.42 4.23
N VAL A 84 5.11 -10.28 3.23
CA VAL A 84 5.17 -9.88 1.82
C VAL A 84 3.86 -10.20 1.12
N THR A 85 3.28 -9.19 0.47
CA THR A 85 2.10 -9.32 -0.38
C THR A 85 2.48 -8.93 -1.81
N PRO A 86 2.51 -9.86 -2.77
CA PRO A 86 2.74 -9.54 -4.18
C PRO A 86 1.54 -8.78 -4.74
N LEU A 87 1.81 -7.75 -5.55
CA LEU A 87 0.81 -6.86 -6.12
C LEU A 87 0.75 -7.05 -7.64
N GLY A 88 -0.36 -7.61 -8.11
CA GLY A 88 -0.60 -7.79 -9.54
C GLY A 88 -1.15 -6.52 -10.22
N PRO A 89 -1.00 -6.39 -11.54
CA PRO A 89 -1.54 -5.25 -12.29
C PRO A 89 -3.08 -5.26 -12.23
N HIS A 90 -3.67 -4.08 -12.04
CA HIS A 90 -5.11 -3.88 -12.11
C HIS A 90 -5.49 -3.12 -13.39
N VAL A 91 -6.58 -3.52 -14.04
CA VAL A 91 -7.01 -2.95 -15.33
C VAL A 91 -7.35 -1.44 -15.24
N ASN A 92 -7.76 -0.98 -14.06
CA ASN A 92 -8.07 0.42 -13.78
C ASN A 92 -6.96 1.13 -12.98
N ASP A 93 -5.72 0.59 -12.91
CA ASP A 93 -4.60 1.32 -12.32
C ASP A 93 -4.35 2.59 -13.14
N PRO A 94 -4.23 3.78 -12.54
CA PRO A 94 -4.12 5.02 -13.30
C PRO A 94 -2.92 5.08 -14.24
N ASP A 95 -3.16 5.61 -15.45
CA ASP A 95 -2.14 5.95 -16.43
C ASP A 95 -2.57 7.24 -17.19
N PRO A 96 -1.91 8.39 -17.04
CA PRO A 96 -0.77 8.61 -16.16
C PRO A 96 -1.12 8.53 -14.67
N ARG A 97 -0.14 8.14 -13.86
CA ARG A 97 -0.31 8.08 -12.41
C ARG A 97 -0.29 9.49 -11.81
N PRO A 98 -1.27 9.84 -10.94
CA PRO A 98 -1.20 11.07 -10.19
C PRO A 98 0.04 11.13 -9.30
N ALA A 99 0.55 12.33 -9.05
CA ALA A 99 1.69 12.51 -8.14
C ALA A 99 1.35 12.02 -6.73
N PRO A 100 2.25 11.25 -6.08
CA PRO A 100 2.05 10.86 -4.69
C PRO A 100 2.13 12.08 -3.76
N GLY A 101 1.51 11.98 -2.59
CA GLY A 101 1.59 13.02 -1.56
C GLY A 101 0.51 12.86 -0.48
N PRO A 102 0.87 13.21 0.76
CA PRO A 102 -0.04 13.09 1.90
C PRO A 102 -1.18 14.13 1.84
N PRO A 103 -2.32 13.85 2.52
CA PRO A 103 -2.63 12.59 3.24
C PRO A 103 -2.99 11.46 2.29
N GLU A 104 -2.50 10.26 2.61
CA GLU A 104 -2.74 9.05 1.81
C GLU A 104 -3.46 7.97 2.62
N PHE A 105 -4.17 7.10 1.90
CA PHE A 105 -4.93 6.00 2.48
C PHE A 105 -4.71 4.74 1.65
N LEU A 106 -4.60 3.59 2.32
CA LEU A 106 -4.74 2.28 1.69
C LEU A 106 -6.17 1.79 1.87
N THR A 107 -6.75 1.22 0.81
CA THR A 107 -8.01 0.50 0.88
C THR A 107 -7.82 -0.95 0.45
N ALA A 108 -8.44 -1.87 1.18
CA ALA A 108 -8.57 -3.26 0.75
C ALA A 108 -10.04 -3.54 0.45
N PHE A 109 -10.33 -3.94 -0.80
CA PHE A 109 -11.68 -4.19 -1.28
C PHE A 109 -11.96 -5.68 -1.41
N THR A 110 -13.05 -6.12 -0.78
CA THR A 110 -13.61 -7.47 -0.96
C THR A 110 -14.93 -7.34 -1.69
N LEU A 111 -14.97 -7.75 -2.96
CA LEU A 111 -16.19 -7.73 -3.77
C LEU A 111 -17.03 -8.98 -3.47
N VAL A 112 -18.31 -8.77 -3.19
CA VAL A 112 -19.33 -9.79 -3.00
C VAL A 112 -20.55 -9.42 -3.83
N ILE A 113 -20.65 -9.96 -5.03
CA ILE A 113 -21.83 -9.76 -5.89
C ILE A 113 -23.02 -10.50 -5.24
N PRO A 114 -24.17 -9.82 -5.02
CA PRO A 114 -25.34 -10.45 -4.41
C PRO A 114 -25.84 -11.64 -5.23
N GLU A 115 -26.27 -12.69 -4.55
CA GLU A 115 -26.87 -13.86 -5.21
C GLU A 115 -28.12 -13.45 -6.02
N GLY A 116 -28.23 -13.97 -7.24
CA GLY A 116 -29.33 -13.63 -8.14
C GLY A 116 -29.15 -12.35 -8.95
N THR A 117 -28.03 -11.62 -8.79
CA THR A 117 -27.73 -10.48 -9.66
C THR A 117 -27.58 -10.95 -11.11
N PRO A 118 -28.32 -10.38 -12.08
CA PRO A 118 -28.15 -10.73 -13.50
C PRO A 118 -26.74 -10.40 -14.00
N ASP A 119 -26.17 -11.27 -14.85
CA ASP A 119 -24.82 -11.08 -15.39
C ASP A 119 -24.64 -9.73 -16.09
N ALA A 120 -25.65 -9.28 -16.82
CA ALA A 120 -25.62 -7.97 -17.50
C ALA A 120 -25.53 -6.81 -16.50
N GLU A 121 -26.30 -6.84 -15.41
CA GLU A 121 -26.25 -5.83 -14.36
C GLU A 121 -24.87 -5.82 -13.67
N ALA A 122 -24.34 -7.00 -13.38
CA ALA A 122 -22.99 -7.11 -12.79
C ALA A 122 -21.92 -6.52 -13.71
N GLN A 123 -21.97 -6.82 -15.01
CA GLN A 123 -21.03 -6.29 -15.99
C GLN A 123 -21.16 -4.78 -16.15
N ASP A 124 -22.38 -4.25 -16.21
CA ASP A 124 -22.64 -2.81 -16.34
C ASP A 124 -22.10 -2.05 -15.09
N THR A 125 -22.32 -2.58 -13.89
CA THR A 125 -21.84 -1.98 -12.64
C THR A 125 -20.31 -2.02 -12.58
N ILE A 126 -19.67 -3.11 -12.97
CA ILE A 126 -18.20 -3.23 -13.06
C ILE A 126 -17.63 -2.25 -14.11
N ALA A 127 -18.32 -2.06 -15.24
CA ALA A 127 -17.90 -1.11 -16.25
C ALA A 127 -18.01 0.34 -15.74
N ALA A 128 -19.08 0.67 -15.04
CA ALA A 128 -19.28 1.96 -14.40
C ALA A 128 -18.21 2.24 -13.33
N GLU A 129 -17.82 1.24 -12.54
CA GLU A 129 -16.70 1.33 -11.59
C GLU A 129 -15.40 1.74 -12.29
N GLY A 130 -15.09 1.14 -13.43
CA GLY A 130 -13.91 1.50 -14.22
C GLY A 130 -13.95 2.94 -14.75
N VAL A 131 -15.15 3.48 -15.07
CA VAL A 131 -15.31 4.89 -15.46
C VAL A 131 -15.04 5.79 -14.25
N ARG A 132 -15.65 5.50 -13.10
CA ARG A 132 -15.47 6.28 -11.88
C ARG A 132 -14.03 6.26 -11.36
N ALA A 133 -13.36 5.13 -11.44
CA ALA A 133 -11.95 5.01 -11.08
C ALA A 133 -11.06 5.97 -11.91
N ARG A 134 -11.31 6.10 -13.23
CA ARG A 134 -10.58 7.04 -14.08
C ARG A 134 -10.87 8.50 -13.74
N GLU A 135 -12.11 8.83 -13.41
CA GLU A 135 -12.49 10.19 -12.95
C GLU A 135 -11.74 10.52 -11.65
N LEU A 136 -11.78 9.64 -10.65
CA LEU A 136 -11.07 9.82 -9.38
C LEU A 136 -9.55 9.93 -9.54
N ALA A 137 -8.98 9.23 -10.52
CA ALA A 137 -7.58 9.40 -10.88
C ALA A 137 -7.30 10.78 -11.49
N ALA A 138 -8.16 11.26 -12.41
CA ALA A 138 -8.03 12.59 -13.01
C ALA A 138 -8.22 13.72 -11.99
N GLU A 139 -9.09 13.50 -10.98
CA GLU A 139 -9.28 14.38 -9.83
C GLU A 139 -8.08 14.33 -8.85
N GLY A 140 -7.18 13.36 -9.01
CA GLY A 140 -6.01 13.16 -8.18
C GLY A 140 -6.28 12.42 -6.86
N HIS A 141 -7.45 11.80 -6.73
CA HIS A 141 -7.82 11.00 -5.56
C HIS A 141 -7.29 9.59 -5.63
N LEU A 142 -7.47 8.88 -6.76
CA LEU A 142 -6.93 7.54 -6.96
C LEU A 142 -5.50 7.61 -7.47
N LEU A 143 -4.55 7.09 -6.67
CA LEU A 143 -3.11 7.11 -7.00
C LEU A 143 -2.66 5.80 -7.64
N ARG A 144 -3.10 4.65 -7.13
CA ARG A 144 -2.76 3.32 -7.61
C ARG A 144 -3.87 2.30 -7.32
N LEU A 145 -3.94 1.29 -8.17
CA LEU A 145 -4.74 0.09 -7.93
C LEU A 145 -3.93 -1.16 -8.26
N TRP A 146 -4.05 -2.18 -7.41
CA TRP A 146 -3.42 -3.48 -7.61
C TRP A 146 -4.38 -4.61 -7.33
N ARG A 147 -4.17 -5.74 -7.98
CA ARG A 147 -4.80 -7.00 -7.61
C ARG A 147 -4.04 -7.65 -6.47
N LEU A 148 -4.78 -8.17 -5.51
CA LEU A 148 -4.26 -8.97 -4.40
C LEU A 148 -4.40 -10.46 -4.71
N PRO A 149 -3.46 -11.30 -4.25
CA PRO A 149 -3.63 -12.75 -4.29
C PRO A 149 -4.74 -13.15 -3.32
N ARG A 150 -5.76 -13.83 -3.83
CA ARG A 150 -6.87 -14.36 -3.01
C ARG A 150 -6.60 -15.82 -2.69
N ARG A 151 -6.59 -16.18 -1.42
CA ARG A 151 -6.48 -17.56 -0.93
C ARG A 151 -7.84 -18.14 -0.58
N ASN A 152 -8.77 -17.28 -0.13
CA ASN A 152 -10.13 -17.64 0.24
C ASN A 152 -11.15 -16.71 -0.44
N PRO A 153 -12.43 -17.14 -0.60
CA PRO A 153 -13.46 -16.32 -1.23
C PRO A 153 -13.72 -14.96 -0.52
N GLY A 154 -13.46 -14.88 0.79
CA GLY A 154 -13.65 -13.66 1.60
C GLY A 154 -12.44 -12.75 1.68
N ASP A 155 -11.32 -13.12 1.07
CA ASP A 155 -10.12 -12.29 1.07
C ASP A 155 -10.31 -11.05 0.17
N PRO A 156 -9.69 -9.90 0.49
CA PRO A 156 -9.69 -8.76 -0.40
C PRO A 156 -9.01 -9.10 -1.73
N GLY A 157 -9.61 -8.64 -2.82
CA GLY A 157 -9.11 -8.88 -4.17
C GLY A 157 -8.40 -7.69 -4.81
N VAL A 158 -8.58 -6.50 -4.26
CA VAL A 158 -8.02 -5.26 -4.78
C VAL A 158 -7.46 -4.42 -3.63
N LEU A 159 -6.27 -3.85 -3.86
CA LEU A 159 -5.66 -2.85 -2.99
C LEU A 159 -5.63 -1.51 -3.75
N GLY A 160 -6.08 -0.45 -3.08
CA GLY A 160 -6.03 0.91 -3.61
C GLY A 160 -5.13 1.81 -2.76
N LEU A 161 -4.37 2.69 -3.40
CA LEU A 161 -3.69 3.82 -2.77
C LEU A 161 -4.40 5.09 -3.20
N TRP A 162 -4.80 5.88 -2.23
CA TRP A 162 -5.64 7.06 -2.43
C TRP A 162 -5.08 8.28 -1.74
N ARG A 163 -5.51 9.46 -2.22
CA ARG A 163 -5.31 10.72 -1.55
C ARG A 163 -6.67 11.35 -1.24
N ALA A 164 -6.86 11.70 0.02
CA ALA A 164 -8.01 12.47 0.48
C ALA A 164 -7.53 13.40 1.61
N ARG A 165 -8.24 14.48 1.82
CA ARG A 165 -7.93 15.49 2.85
C ARG A 165 -7.96 14.91 4.27
N ASP A 166 -8.93 14.01 4.51
CA ASP A 166 -9.16 13.34 5.79
C ASP A 166 -9.94 12.03 5.60
N ALA A 167 -10.17 11.30 6.69
CA ALA A 167 -10.90 10.04 6.67
C ALA A 167 -12.36 10.20 6.21
N ALA A 168 -13.02 11.32 6.55
CA ALA A 168 -14.40 11.55 6.16
C ALA A 168 -14.54 11.76 4.64
N GLU A 169 -13.61 12.48 4.03
CA GLU A 169 -13.54 12.62 2.58
C GLU A 169 -13.21 11.27 1.92
N MET A 170 -12.28 10.49 2.48
CA MET A 170 -11.98 9.15 1.95
C MET A 170 -13.20 8.23 1.95
N GLU A 171 -13.97 8.21 3.03
CA GLU A 171 -15.23 7.48 3.08
C GLU A 171 -16.25 8.01 2.08
N ALA A 172 -16.34 9.34 1.91
CA ALA A 172 -17.23 9.93 0.91
C ALA A 172 -16.84 9.54 -0.52
N ILE A 173 -15.54 9.50 -0.83
CA ILE A 173 -15.02 9.03 -2.13
C ILE A 173 -15.44 7.58 -2.37
N VAL A 174 -15.20 6.69 -1.40
CA VAL A 174 -15.55 5.26 -1.52
C VAL A 174 -17.05 5.09 -1.81
N ARG A 175 -17.92 5.84 -1.13
CA ARG A 175 -19.38 5.79 -1.38
C ARG A 175 -19.80 6.25 -2.77
N THR A 176 -18.93 6.92 -3.54
CA THR A 176 -19.22 7.28 -4.94
C THR A 176 -18.92 6.15 -5.92
N LEU A 177 -18.29 5.07 -5.45
CA LEU A 177 -17.95 3.92 -6.29
C LEU A 177 -19.23 3.11 -6.61
N PRO A 178 -19.51 2.81 -7.87
CA PRO A 178 -20.69 2.02 -8.26
C PRO A 178 -20.79 0.65 -7.59
N LEU A 179 -19.66 0.06 -7.23
CA LEU A 179 -19.60 -1.24 -6.54
C LEU A 179 -19.69 -1.13 -5.01
N ASP A 180 -19.79 0.06 -4.42
CA ASP A 180 -19.74 0.27 -2.96
C ASP A 180 -20.70 -0.64 -2.19
N SER A 181 -21.98 -0.76 -2.66
CA SER A 181 -22.97 -1.64 -2.03
C SER A 181 -22.65 -3.14 -2.12
N TRP A 182 -21.74 -3.55 -2.99
CA TRP A 182 -21.28 -4.93 -3.19
C TRP A 182 -19.89 -5.16 -2.61
N MET A 183 -19.27 -4.13 -2.04
CA MET A 183 -17.92 -4.21 -1.48
C MET A 183 -17.92 -4.08 0.04
N ARG A 184 -17.05 -4.88 0.67
CA ARG A 184 -16.54 -4.55 1.99
C ARG A 184 -15.20 -3.85 1.78
N THR A 185 -15.08 -2.66 2.38
CA THR A 185 -13.89 -1.81 2.25
C THR A 185 -13.24 -1.61 3.61
N ASP A 186 -11.97 -1.98 3.72
CA ASP A 186 -11.13 -1.64 4.87
C ASP A 186 -10.26 -0.44 4.50
N ILE A 187 -10.37 0.67 5.23
CA ILE A 187 -9.63 1.91 5.00
C ILE A 187 -8.56 2.09 6.07
N THR A 188 -7.31 2.21 5.66
CA THR A 188 -6.17 2.45 6.55
C THR A 188 -5.54 3.81 6.24
N PRO A 189 -5.60 4.80 7.14
CA PRO A 189 -4.89 6.06 6.96
C PRO A 189 -3.39 5.83 7.06
N LEU A 190 -2.63 6.55 6.24
CA LEU A 190 -1.18 6.45 6.17
C LEU A 190 -0.52 7.76 6.57
N SER A 191 0.48 7.68 7.43
CA SER A 191 1.40 8.79 7.67
C SER A 191 2.69 8.56 6.88
N THR A 192 3.23 9.62 6.28
CA THR A 192 4.50 9.53 5.55
C THR A 192 5.63 9.14 6.51
N HIS A 193 6.40 8.13 6.13
CA HIS A 193 7.60 7.76 6.90
C HIS A 193 8.72 8.78 6.62
N PRO A 194 9.55 9.19 7.62
CA PRO A 194 10.65 10.13 7.40
C PRO A 194 11.66 9.73 6.32
N GLY A 195 11.78 8.43 6.05
CA GLY A 195 12.62 7.89 4.98
C GLY A 195 11.86 7.59 3.68
N ASP A 196 10.65 8.11 3.50
CA ASP A 196 9.90 7.92 2.25
C ASP A 196 10.63 8.60 1.09
N PRO A 197 10.93 7.89 -0.01
CA PRO A 197 11.60 8.46 -1.19
C PRO A 197 10.93 9.71 -1.77
N VAL A 198 9.61 9.83 -1.63
CA VAL A 198 8.86 10.98 -2.15
C VAL A 198 9.29 12.31 -1.49
N LEU A 199 9.78 12.27 -0.25
CA LEU A 199 10.25 13.47 0.46
C LEU A 199 11.59 13.98 -0.07
N ALA A 200 12.37 13.12 -0.73
CA ALA A 200 13.65 13.49 -1.33
C ALA A 200 13.51 14.10 -2.74
N SER A 201 12.30 13.98 -3.34
CA SER A 201 12.01 14.43 -4.71
C SER A 201 11.24 15.76 -4.74
N SER A 202 11.04 16.41 -3.58
CA SER A 202 10.23 17.63 -3.41
C SER A 202 11.08 18.89 -3.33
#